data_2226c318f59f1fce417fcb61b5072289
#
_entry.id   2226c318f59f1fce417fcb61b5072289
#
_cell.length_a   1.000
_cell.length_b   1.000
_cell.length_c   1.000
_cell.angle_alpha   90.00
_cell.angle_beta   90.00
_cell.angle_gamma   90.00
#
_symmetry.space_group_name_H-M   'P 1'
#
loop_
_entity.id
_entity.type
_entity.pdbx_description
1 polymer ?
#
loop_
_entity_poly.entity_id
_entity_poly.type
_entity_poly.pdbx_seq_one_letter_code
_entity_poly.pdbx_strand_id
1 'polypeptide(L)'
;MYTTPDHRITHWVNRGLWGDRTLCDHLALQVDIRPQQLAVIDPANRIELTQGDPLRLTYAELDAASDALALDLIDWGVSHRQRVMLQMPNVVELVVCYFALSKLGVVVSPLPVQYQAHEISTLSK
;
A
#
# COMPACT_ATOMS: atom_id res chain seq x y z
N MET A 1 10.31 -13.85 -5.39
CA MET A 1 9.46 -15.00 -5.75
C MET A 1 8.50 -14.52 -6.83
N TYR A 2 8.66 -14.98 -8.06
CA TYR A 2 7.68 -14.70 -9.10
C TYR A 2 6.54 -15.69 -8.94
N THR A 3 5.35 -15.20 -8.71
CA THR A 3 4.15 -16.03 -8.56
C THR A 3 3.55 -16.45 -9.89
N THR A 4 3.97 -15.81 -10.98
CA THR A 4 3.45 -16.07 -12.33
C THR A 4 4.60 -16.52 -13.26
N PRO A 5 4.44 -17.63 -13.96
CA PRO A 5 5.44 -18.12 -14.93
C PRO A 5 5.67 -17.13 -16.08
N ASP A 6 6.92 -17.02 -16.56
CA ASP A 6 7.32 -16.06 -17.60
C ASP A 6 6.50 -16.15 -18.89
N HIS A 7 6.14 -17.35 -19.31
CA HIS A 7 5.31 -17.54 -20.53
C HIS A 7 3.93 -16.90 -20.38
N ARG A 8 3.34 -16.87 -19.18
CA ARG A 8 2.06 -16.20 -18.91
C ARG A 8 2.24 -14.69 -18.87
N ILE A 9 3.33 -14.20 -18.28
CA ILE A 9 3.67 -12.77 -18.29
C ILE A 9 3.78 -12.29 -19.74
N THR A 10 4.63 -12.95 -20.54
CA THR A 10 4.81 -12.65 -21.98
C THR A 10 3.49 -12.70 -22.75
N HIS A 11 2.65 -13.68 -22.48
CA HIS A 11 1.35 -13.80 -23.14
C HIS A 11 0.45 -12.58 -22.90
N TRP A 12 0.34 -12.11 -21.65
CA TRP A 12 -0.53 -11.00 -21.30
C TRP A 12 0.04 -9.64 -21.69
N VAL A 13 1.37 -9.47 -21.59
CA VAL A 13 2.07 -8.27 -22.06
C VAL A 13 1.90 -8.09 -23.57
N ASN A 14 2.13 -9.14 -24.36
CA ASN A 14 1.98 -9.10 -25.84
C ASN A 14 0.55 -8.79 -26.29
N ARG A 15 -0.45 -9.04 -25.45
CA ARG A 15 -1.85 -8.70 -25.71
C ARG A 15 -2.24 -7.30 -25.21
N GLY A 16 -1.31 -6.55 -24.61
CA GLY A 16 -1.56 -5.24 -24.03
C GLY A 16 -2.47 -5.26 -22.80
N LEU A 17 -2.67 -6.43 -22.18
CA LEU A 17 -3.51 -6.60 -21.00
C LEU A 17 -2.71 -6.48 -19.70
N TRP A 18 -1.40 -6.62 -19.77
CA TRP A 18 -0.46 -6.37 -18.70
C TRP A 18 0.53 -5.31 -19.16
N GLY A 19 0.59 -4.19 -18.42
CA GLY A 19 1.59 -3.16 -18.60
C GLY A 19 2.78 -3.35 -17.66
N ASP A 20 3.73 -2.48 -17.80
CA ASP A 20 4.94 -2.38 -16.96
C ASP A 20 4.80 -1.38 -15.80
N ARG A 21 3.67 -0.66 -15.76
CA ARG A 21 3.42 0.35 -14.72
C ARG A 21 3.01 -0.31 -13.41
N THR A 22 3.69 0.13 -12.35
CA THR A 22 3.39 -0.24 -10.97
C THR A 22 2.31 0.66 -10.36
N LEU A 23 1.83 0.30 -9.17
CA LEU A 23 0.94 1.16 -8.38
C LEU A 23 1.58 2.53 -8.10
N CYS A 24 2.89 2.54 -7.82
CA CYS A 24 3.64 3.77 -7.55
C CYS A 24 3.76 4.66 -8.79
N ASP A 25 3.93 4.09 -9.99
CA ASP A 25 3.96 4.86 -11.25
C ASP A 25 2.61 5.55 -11.50
N HIS A 26 1.51 4.91 -11.13
CA HIS A 26 0.19 5.53 -11.22
C HIS A 26 0.01 6.67 -10.22
N LEU A 27 0.54 6.55 -8.99
CA LEU A 27 0.52 7.65 -8.01
C LEU A 27 1.37 8.82 -8.52
N ALA A 28 2.60 8.59 -8.95
CA ALA A 28 3.49 9.61 -9.48
C ALA A 28 2.84 10.39 -10.64
N LEU A 29 2.20 9.68 -11.57
CA LEU A 29 1.47 10.31 -12.67
C LEU A 29 0.33 11.23 -12.16
N GLN A 30 -0.37 10.85 -11.10
CA GLN A 30 -1.43 11.70 -10.53
C GLN A 30 -0.85 12.92 -9.82
N VAL A 31 0.29 12.77 -9.14
CA VAL A 31 1.02 13.89 -8.53
C VAL A 31 1.44 14.90 -9.59
N ASP A 32 1.95 14.46 -10.73
CA ASP A 32 2.35 15.33 -11.83
C ASP A 32 1.18 16.10 -12.44
N ILE A 33 0.04 15.44 -12.66
CA ILE A 33 -1.10 16.01 -13.38
C ILE A 33 -1.98 16.88 -12.46
N ARG A 34 -2.19 16.43 -11.21
CA ARG A 34 -3.17 17.06 -10.30
C ARG A 34 -2.78 16.92 -8.82
N PRO A 35 -1.62 17.47 -8.42
CA PRO A 35 -1.06 17.29 -7.07
C PRO A 35 -2.01 17.71 -5.94
N GLN A 36 -2.80 18.77 -6.16
CA GLN A 36 -3.69 19.36 -5.16
C GLN A 36 -5.11 18.74 -5.13
N GLN A 37 -5.40 17.81 -6.03
CA GLN A 37 -6.69 17.11 -5.99
C GLN A 37 -6.70 16.09 -4.87
N LEU A 38 -7.86 15.93 -4.19
CA LEU A 38 -8.05 14.91 -3.17
C LEU A 38 -7.86 13.51 -3.77
N ALA A 39 -6.99 12.72 -3.16
CA ALA A 39 -6.68 11.35 -3.53
C ALA A 39 -7.40 10.34 -2.64
N VAL A 40 -7.47 10.61 -1.34
CA VAL A 40 -8.07 9.71 -0.35
C VAL A 40 -8.74 10.52 0.77
N ILE A 41 -9.84 10.00 1.25
CA ILE A 41 -10.65 10.58 2.32
C ILE A 41 -11.06 9.46 3.27
N ASP A 42 -10.95 9.70 4.56
CA ASP A 42 -11.42 8.76 5.58
C ASP A 42 -12.93 8.53 5.52
N PRO A 43 -13.40 7.36 5.96
CA PRO A 43 -14.81 7.08 6.09
C PRO A 43 -15.46 7.98 7.16
N ALA A 44 -16.77 8.21 7.05
CA ALA A 44 -17.52 9.06 7.97
C ALA A 44 -17.46 8.58 9.43
N ASN A 45 -17.27 7.29 9.65
CA ASN A 45 -17.17 6.67 10.98
C ASN A 45 -15.70 6.51 11.47
N ARG A 46 -14.76 7.30 10.95
CA ARG A 46 -13.33 7.27 11.33
C ARG A 46 -13.14 7.28 12.84
N ILE A 47 -13.86 8.15 13.55
CA ILE A 47 -13.72 8.30 15.01
C ILE A 47 -14.06 7.01 15.77
N GLU A 48 -14.98 6.21 15.25
CA GLU A 48 -15.36 4.91 15.83
C GLU A 48 -14.27 3.85 15.58
N LEU A 49 -13.52 3.99 14.48
CA LEU A 49 -12.50 3.03 14.08
C LEU A 49 -11.15 3.25 14.79
N THR A 50 -10.77 4.50 15.03
CA THR A 50 -9.41 4.83 15.49
C THR A 50 -9.37 5.89 16.58
N GLN A 51 -10.50 6.48 16.97
CA GLN A 51 -10.61 7.63 17.91
C GLN A 51 -9.89 8.90 17.41
N GLY A 52 -9.46 8.91 16.15
CA GLY A 52 -8.79 10.06 15.52
C GLY A 52 -9.73 10.86 14.62
N ASP A 53 -9.36 12.12 14.36
CA ASP A 53 -10.08 12.98 13.45
C ASP A 53 -9.99 12.46 11.99
N PRO A 54 -11.05 12.66 11.18
CA PRO A 54 -11.03 12.28 9.78
C PRO A 54 -9.92 13.00 9.00
N LEU A 55 -9.13 12.24 8.25
CA LEU A 55 -8.07 12.75 7.40
C LEU A 55 -8.54 12.84 5.94
N ARG A 56 -7.92 13.76 5.22
CA ARG A 56 -8.06 13.91 3.78
C ARG A 56 -6.68 14.24 3.23
N LEU A 57 -6.24 13.51 2.23
CA LEU A 57 -4.96 13.76 1.58
C LEU A 57 -5.17 14.03 0.09
N THR A 58 -4.47 15.01 -0.42
CA THR A 58 -4.25 15.23 -1.85
C THR A 58 -3.28 14.19 -2.40
N TYR A 59 -3.12 14.11 -3.73
CA TYR A 59 -2.14 13.22 -4.33
C TYR A 59 -0.71 13.54 -3.86
N ALA A 60 -0.34 14.82 -3.78
CA ALA A 60 0.98 15.23 -3.30
C ALA A 60 1.20 14.86 -1.82
N GLU A 61 0.19 15.05 -0.97
CA GLU A 61 0.28 14.69 0.45
C GLU A 61 0.34 13.17 0.66
N LEU A 62 -0.43 12.40 -0.12
CA LEU A 62 -0.37 10.93 -0.08
C LEU A 62 1.01 10.42 -0.49
N ASP A 63 1.60 10.98 -1.53
CA ASP A 63 2.92 10.60 -2.01
C ASP A 63 3.98 10.94 -0.95
N ALA A 64 3.99 12.16 -0.43
CA ALA A 64 4.92 12.59 0.61
C ALA A 64 4.80 11.76 1.91
N ALA A 65 3.57 11.47 2.35
CA ALA A 65 3.34 10.63 3.52
C ALA A 65 3.84 9.18 3.31
N SER A 66 3.63 8.65 2.10
CA SER A 66 4.11 7.31 1.77
C SER A 66 5.64 7.25 1.62
N ASP A 67 6.30 8.32 1.17
CA ASP A 67 7.77 8.42 1.15
C ASP A 67 8.34 8.47 2.57
N ALA A 68 7.77 9.31 3.43
CA ALA A 68 8.21 9.40 4.82
C ALA A 68 8.10 8.04 5.53
N LEU A 69 6.95 7.37 5.41
CA LEU A 69 6.77 6.04 5.99
C LEU A 69 7.71 4.99 5.37
N ALA A 70 7.99 5.06 4.07
CA ALA A 70 8.94 4.14 3.44
C ALA A 70 10.35 4.29 4.02
N LEU A 71 10.81 5.53 4.29
CA LEU A 71 12.09 5.78 4.95
C LEU A 71 12.12 5.21 6.38
N ASP A 72 11.08 5.45 7.18
CA ASP A 72 10.97 4.88 8.52
C ASP A 72 11.01 3.35 8.50
N LEU A 73 10.32 2.73 7.55
CA LEU A 73 10.33 1.27 7.39
C LEU A 73 11.72 0.72 7.02
N ILE A 74 12.50 1.44 6.21
CA ILE A 74 13.90 1.09 5.91
C ILE A 74 14.74 1.14 7.19
N ASP A 75 14.59 2.19 7.99
CA ASP A 75 15.31 2.35 9.25
C ASP A 75 14.95 1.24 10.26
N TRP A 76 13.73 0.72 10.20
CA TRP A 76 13.29 -0.45 10.98
C TRP A 76 13.77 -1.79 10.40
N GLY A 77 14.48 -1.77 9.27
CA GLY A 77 15.06 -2.96 8.65
C GLY A 77 14.17 -3.65 7.63
N VAL A 78 13.08 -3.03 7.21
CA VAL A 78 12.23 -3.56 6.14
C VAL A 78 12.96 -3.43 4.80
N SER A 79 13.04 -4.52 4.05
CA SER A 79 13.78 -4.57 2.79
C SER A 79 13.00 -5.23 1.65
N HIS A 80 13.45 -4.99 0.43
CA HIS A 80 12.84 -5.52 -0.80
C HIS A 80 12.56 -7.02 -0.73
N ARG A 81 11.40 -7.43 -1.23
CA ARG A 81 10.90 -8.82 -1.28
C ARG A 81 10.57 -9.46 0.08
N GLN A 82 10.70 -8.76 1.17
CA GLN A 82 10.16 -9.23 2.44
C GLN A 82 8.64 -9.29 2.39
N ARG A 83 8.04 -10.04 3.33
CA ARG A 83 6.60 -10.07 3.55
C ARG A 83 6.28 -9.28 4.79
N VAL A 84 5.35 -8.35 4.68
CA VAL A 84 4.86 -7.55 5.80
C VAL A 84 3.37 -7.81 5.98
N MET A 85 2.99 -8.21 7.18
CA MET A 85 1.59 -8.31 7.56
C MET A 85 1.09 -6.92 7.96
N LEU A 86 -0.07 -6.54 7.45
CA LEU A 86 -0.68 -5.24 7.71
C LEU A 86 -2.08 -5.44 8.26
N GLN A 87 -2.28 -5.10 9.54
CA GLN A 87 -3.57 -5.20 10.21
C GLN A 87 -4.03 -3.81 10.63
N MET A 88 -4.91 -3.23 9.84
CA MET A 88 -5.45 -1.89 10.07
C MET A 88 -6.91 -1.81 9.61
N PRO A 89 -7.74 -0.96 10.21
CA PRO A 89 -9.06 -0.64 9.68
C PRO A 89 -8.93 0.11 8.34
N ASN A 90 -10.05 0.24 7.63
CA ASN A 90 -10.06 0.92 6.33
C ASN A 90 -10.05 2.45 6.52
N VAL A 91 -8.87 3.00 6.72
CA VAL A 91 -8.58 4.41 6.98
C VAL A 91 -7.46 4.91 6.05
N VAL A 92 -7.27 6.22 5.99
CA VAL A 92 -6.26 6.86 5.11
C VAL A 92 -4.87 6.27 5.32
N GLU A 93 -4.46 5.99 6.55
CA GLU A 93 -3.15 5.41 6.86
C GLU A 93 -2.95 4.01 6.25
N LEU A 94 -4.01 3.24 6.07
CA LEU A 94 -3.93 1.96 5.36
C LEU A 94 -3.47 2.17 3.91
N VAL A 95 -3.99 3.20 3.24
CA VAL A 95 -3.60 3.56 1.87
C VAL A 95 -2.15 4.04 1.83
N VAL A 96 -1.74 4.89 2.79
CA VAL A 96 -0.34 5.32 2.94
C VAL A 96 0.60 4.11 3.09
N CYS A 97 0.24 3.14 3.94
CA CYS A 97 1.00 1.91 4.12
C CYS A 97 1.13 1.10 2.83
N TYR A 98 0.05 0.96 2.06
CA TYR A 98 0.12 0.24 0.77
C TYR A 98 1.10 0.89 -0.20
N PHE A 99 1.08 2.22 -0.33
CA PHE A 99 2.02 2.93 -1.21
C PHE A 99 3.45 2.86 -0.68
N ALA A 100 3.67 3.08 0.62
CA ALA A 100 5.00 2.98 1.23
C ALA A 100 5.63 1.59 1.02
N LEU A 101 4.90 0.53 1.32
CA LEU A 101 5.36 -0.85 1.14
C LEU A 101 5.56 -1.21 -0.34
N SER A 102 4.70 -0.68 -1.23
CA SER A 102 4.86 -0.86 -2.68
C SER A 102 6.13 -0.18 -3.21
N LYS A 103 6.46 1.03 -2.74
CA LYS A 103 7.70 1.74 -3.09
C LYS A 103 8.94 0.93 -2.70
N LEU A 104 8.88 0.17 -1.60
CA LEU A 104 9.96 -0.72 -1.15
C LEU A 104 9.99 -2.07 -1.87
N GLY A 105 9.00 -2.37 -2.69
CA GLY A 105 8.88 -3.68 -3.34
C GLY A 105 8.65 -4.83 -2.35
N VAL A 106 7.92 -4.56 -1.29
CA VAL A 106 7.56 -5.50 -0.23
C VAL A 106 6.26 -6.21 -0.61
N VAL A 107 6.13 -7.48 -0.24
CA VAL A 107 4.89 -8.24 -0.38
C VAL A 107 3.98 -7.95 0.80
N VAL A 108 2.89 -7.24 0.56
CA VAL A 108 1.92 -6.88 1.60
C VAL A 108 0.92 -8.01 1.78
N SER A 109 0.72 -8.43 3.03
CA SER A 109 -0.29 -9.41 3.43
C SER A 109 -1.31 -8.74 4.37
N PRO A 110 -2.42 -8.21 3.84
CA PRO A 110 -3.44 -7.58 4.67
C PRO A 110 -4.16 -8.62 5.52
N LEU A 111 -4.36 -8.29 6.78
CA LEU A 111 -5.07 -9.14 7.74
C LEU A 111 -6.37 -8.47 8.19
N PRO A 112 -7.46 -9.24 8.36
CA PRO A 112 -8.68 -8.75 8.98
C PRO A 112 -8.41 -8.17 10.37
N VAL A 113 -9.01 -7.03 10.71
CA VAL A 113 -8.84 -6.38 12.02
C VAL A 113 -9.34 -7.24 13.19
N GLN A 114 -10.21 -8.22 12.89
CA GLN A 114 -10.75 -9.15 13.87
C GLN A 114 -9.75 -10.26 14.29
N TYR A 115 -8.68 -10.46 13.52
CA TYR A 115 -7.68 -11.49 13.84
C TYR A 115 -6.94 -11.10 15.12
N GLN A 116 -6.80 -12.11 16.00
CA GLN A 116 -6.09 -11.97 17.27
C GLN A 116 -4.75 -12.72 17.24
N ALA A 117 -4.06 -12.77 18.35
CA ALA A 117 -2.73 -13.35 18.47
C ALA A 117 -2.63 -14.80 17.93
N HIS A 118 -3.68 -15.61 18.08
CA HIS A 118 -3.72 -16.99 17.60
C HIS A 118 -3.64 -17.06 16.08
N GLU A 119 -4.50 -16.33 15.37
CA GLU A 119 -4.53 -16.31 13.90
C GLU A 119 -3.23 -15.72 13.35
N ILE A 120 -2.78 -14.60 13.92
CA ILE A 120 -1.52 -13.95 13.50
C ILE A 120 -0.32 -14.88 13.68
N SER A 121 -0.22 -15.57 14.81
CA SER A 121 0.88 -16.51 15.07
C SER A 121 0.88 -17.72 14.13
N THR A 122 -0.29 -18.11 13.63
CA THR A 122 -0.42 -19.20 12.66
C THR A 122 0.01 -18.76 11.26
N LEU A 123 -0.34 -17.53 10.87
CA LEU A 123 -0.03 -16.98 9.54
C LEU A 123 1.43 -16.49 9.41
N SER A 124 2.11 -16.22 10.54
CA SER A 124 3.49 -15.71 10.57
C SER A 124 4.57 -16.82 10.43
N LYS A 125 4.17 -18.08 10.39
CA LYS A 125 5.07 -19.25 10.21
C LYS A 125 5.31 -19.52 8.73
#